data_a5bd20b102d1098a0e0b8dbce8aa2563
#
_entry.id   a5bd20b102d1098a0e0b8dbce8aa2563
#
_cell.length_a   1.000
_cell.length_b   1.000
_cell.length_c   1.000
_cell.angle_alpha   90.00
_cell.angle_beta   90.00
_cell.angle_gamma   90.00
#
_symmetry.space_group_name_H-M   'P 1'
#
loop_
_entity.id
_entity.type
_entity.pdbx_description
1 polymer ?
#
loop_
_entity_poly.entity_id
_entity_poly.type
_entity_poly.pdbx_seq_one_letter_code
_entity_poly.pdbx_strand_id
1 'polypeptide(L)'
;MPSLASKLDRLFAAAPVLPFDDSSRIVIMSDCHRGQGSVADNFLPNSTLFQGALEYYDRNSFTYIELGDGDELWENRCMHTIVQTHERIFRLLDRLYRQGRLYMLCGNHDIVKMRPGFPGRDCPSASASPDGSPAMGCPPVSAVPDDASAFLRSLPVTQGLILEHTRSGIRLYLTHGHQASLINDELWRLGRFLVRHVWKPLEIIGLKAPAAPARPVRLAEQTEKALCAYAGSRNRLLVAGHTHRPAFPAPGSCPYFNDGCCIQPQTITALEIRGNAISLIRWYTAVSPSGALHLAREALGGPRNLEEYFR
;
A
#
# COMPACT_ATOMS: atom_id res chain seq x y z
N MET A 1 8.44 14.14 22.62
CA MET A 1 8.03 13.73 21.28
C MET A 1 6.63 14.27 20.99
N PRO A 2 6.31 14.70 19.75
CA PRO A 2 4.96 15.14 19.40
C PRO A 2 3.96 13.99 19.56
N SER A 3 2.75 14.30 20.04
CA SER A 3 1.68 13.30 20.13
C SER A 3 1.27 12.80 18.73
N LEU A 4 0.68 11.60 18.63
CA LEU A 4 0.13 11.09 17.37
C LEU A 4 -0.84 12.10 16.74
N ALA A 5 -1.72 12.69 17.54
CA ALA A 5 -2.67 13.70 17.07
C ALA A 5 -1.96 14.90 16.43
N SER A 6 -0.90 15.42 17.06
CA SER A 6 -0.11 16.52 16.49
C SER A 6 0.63 16.13 15.20
N LYS A 7 1.08 14.87 15.07
CA LYS A 7 1.71 14.36 13.85
C LYS A 7 0.69 14.28 12.70
N LEU A 8 -0.45 13.66 12.95
CA LEU A 8 -1.51 13.50 11.95
C LEU A 8 -2.17 14.84 11.58
N ASP A 9 -2.37 15.75 12.53
CA ASP A 9 -2.91 17.08 12.22
C ASP A 9 -1.97 17.87 11.29
N ARG A 10 -0.64 17.82 11.52
CA ARG A 10 0.35 18.44 10.61
C ARG A 10 0.38 17.75 9.25
N LEU A 11 0.33 16.43 9.21
CA LEU A 11 0.30 15.66 7.99
C LEU A 11 -0.90 16.07 7.13
N PHE A 12 -2.09 16.09 7.69
CA PHE A 12 -3.30 16.43 6.95
C PHE A 12 -3.43 17.93 6.64
N ALA A 13 -2.79 18.81 7.41
CA ALA A 13 -2.71 20.23 7.05
C ALA A 13 -1.90 20.49 5.77
N ALA A 14 -0.95 19.60 5.45
CA ALA A 14 -0.12 19.67 4.25
C ALA A 14 -0.55 18.69 3.15
N ALA A 15 -1.54 17.84 3.40
CA ALA A 15 -1.99 16.83 2.46
C ALA A 15 -2.73 17.46 1.27
N PRO A 16 -2.51 16.98 0.04
CA PRO A 16 -3.31 17.38 -1.10
C PRO A 16 -4.77 16.95 -0.91
N VAL A 17 -5.68 17.70 -1.52
CA VAL A 17 -7.11 17.39 -1.55
C VAL A 17 -7.47 16.91 -2.96
N LEU A 18 -8.04 15.72 -3.05
CA LEU A 18 -8.59 15.16 -4.28
C LEU A 18 -10.11 15.25 -4.23
N PRO A 19 -10.74 16.08 -5.05
CA PRO A 19 -12.19 16.15 -5.13
C PRO A 19 -12.76 14.90 -5.81
N PHE A 20 -13.91 14.43 -5.36
CA PHE A 20 -14.68 13.37 -6.00
C PHE A 20 -16.18 13.67 -5.92
N ASP A 21 -16.99 13.02 -6.72
CA ASP A 21 -18.43 13.25 -6.87
C ASP A 21 -19.23 11.93 -6.98
N ASP A 22 -20.54 12.06 -7.19
CA ASP A 22 -21.47 10.93 -7.32
C ASP A 22 -21.15 9.99 -8.52
N SER A 23 -20.37 10.44 -9.50
CA SER A 23 -19.92 9.64 -10.64
C SER A 23 -18.57 8.96 -10.42
N SER A 24 -17.84 9.35 -9.41
CA SER A 24 -16.48 8.92 -9.13
C SER A 24 -16.43 7.46 -8.68
N ARG A 25 -15.37 6.77 -9.09
CA ARG A 25 -15.03 5.41 -8.68
C ARG A 25 -13.60 5.38 -8.20
N ILE A 26 -13.38 5.08 -6.94
CA ILE A 26 -12.07 5.07 -6.32
C ILE A 26 -11.85 3.71 -5.67
N VAL A 27 -10.65 3.14 -5.81
CA VAL A 27 -10.21 1.97 -5.06
C VAL A 27 -8.95 2.31 -4.29
N ILE A 28 -8.89 1.88 -3.04
CA ILE A 28 -7.78 2.10 -2.12
C ILE A 28 -7.24 0.74 -1.72
N MET A 29 -5.94 0.51 -1.93
CA MET A 29 -5.23 -0.71 -1.56
C MET A 29 -3.87 -0.34 -0.98
N SER A 30 -3.38 -1.14 -0.03
CA SER A 30 -2.08 -0.98 0.60
C SER A 30 -1.36 -2.31 0.82
N ASP A 31 -0.19 -2.22 1.44
CA ASP A 31 0.53 -3.37 1.99
C ASP A 31 0.70 -4.51 0.96
N CYS A 32 1.10 -4.13 -0.26
CA CYS A 32 1.45 -5.08 -1.31
C CYS A 32 2.81 -5.72 -1.03
N HIS A 33 3.78 -4.95 -0.49
CA HIS A 33 5.14 -5.43 -0.23
C HIS A 33 5.76 -6.15 -1.42
N ARG A 34 5.61 -5.59 -2.64
CA ARG A 34 6.19 -6.16 -3.86
C ARG A 34 7.70 -6.32 -3.71
N GLY A 35 8.18 -7.54 -3.80
CA GLY A 35 9.59 -7.90 -3.64
C GLY A 35 10.28 -8.20 -4.97
N GLN A 36 11.38 -8.95 -4.91
CA GLN A 36 12.24 -9.29 -6.05
C GLN A 36 11.99 -10.71 -6.60
N GLY A 37 10.84 -11.33 -6.32
CA GLY A 37 10.51 -12.67 -6.78
C GLY A 37 11.28 -13.80 -6.05
N SER A 38 11.91 -13.51 -4.92
CA SER A 38 12.56 -14.52 -4.09
C SER A 38 11.54 -15.24 -3.19
N VAL A 39 11.99 -16.28 -2.48
CA VAL A 39 11.16 -16.97 -1.47
C VAL A 39 10.69 -16.06 -0.33
N ALA A 40 11.35 -14.91 -0.14
CA ALA A 40 10.97 -13.87 0.81
C ALA A 40 9.98 -12.84 0.24
N ASP A 41 9.61 -12.95 -1.05
CA ASP A 41 8.62 -12.06 -1.66
C ASP A 41 7.21 -12.51 -1.26
N ASN A 42 6.66 -11.87 -0.24
CA ASN A 42 5.34 -12.20 0.31
C ASN A 42 4.18 -11.84 -0.65
N PHE A 43 4.41 -10.96 -1.61
CA PHE A 43 3.41 -10.58 -2.59
C PHE A 43 3.32 -11.55 -3.78
N LEU A 44 4.41 -12.22 -4.11
CA LEU A 44 4.51 -13.05 -5.32
C LEU A 44 3.37 -14.06 -5.46
N PRO A 45 2.89 -14.76 -4.40
CA PRO A 45 1.75 -15.69 -4.49
C PRO A 45 0.44 -15.01 -4.92
N ASN A 46 0.27 -13.72 -4.63
CA ASN A 46 -0.92 -12.94 -4.94
C ASN A 46 -0.76 -12.05 -6.19
N SER A 47 0.39 -12.06 -6.84
CA SER A 47 0.67 -11.14 -7.97
C SER A 47 -0.33 -11.26 -9.11
N THR A 48 -0.73 -12.48 -9.48
CA THR A 48 -1.74 -12.73 -10.51
C THR A 48 -3.14 -12.28 -10.07
N LEU A 49 -3.52 -12.53 -8.82
CA LEU A 49 -4.78 -12.08 -8.25
C LEU A 49 -4.86 -10.55 -8.24
N PHE A 50 -3.79 -9.89 -7.77
CA PHE A 50 -3.70 -8.44 -7.74
C PHE A 50 -3.72 -7.83 -9.15
N GLN A 51 -2.97 -8.42 -10.11
CA GLN A 51 -3.01 -7.99 -11.50
C GLN A 51 -4.44 -8.03 -12.06
N GLY A 52 -5.15 -9.14 -11.86
CA GLY A 52 -6.52 -9.27 -12.34
C GLY A 52 -7.50 -8.30 -11.69
N ALA A 53 -7.34 -8.04 -10.39
CA ALA A 53 -8.11 -7.01 -9.69
C ALA A 53 -7.80 -5.60 -10.26
N LEU A 54 -6.52 -5.27 -10.47
CA LEU A 54 -6.11 -3.98 -11.02
C LEU A 54 -6.62 -3.78 -12.45
N GLU A 55 -6.60 -4.84 -13.29
CA GLU A 55 -7.19 -4.81 -14.63
C GLU A 55 -8.71 -4.60 -14.61
N TYR A 56 -9.40 -5.19 -13.64
CA TYR A 56 -10.82 -4.91 -13.42
C TYR A 56 -11.07 -3.45 -13.08
N TYR A 57 -10.29 -2.88 -12.16
CA TYR A 57 -10.42 -1.49 -11.76
C TYR A 57 -10.10 -0.53 -12.90
N ASP A 58 -9.06 -0.81 -13.70
CA ASP A 58 -8.73 -0.02 -14.88
C ASP A 58 -9.86 -0.02 -15.90
N ARG A 59 -10.37 -1.21 -16.28
CA ARG A 59 -11.48 -1.37 -17.24
C ARG A 59 -12.80 -0.71 -16.79
N ASN A 60 -13.01 -0.61 -15.47
CA ASN A 60 -14.19 0.03 -14.88
C ASN A 60 -13.96 1.50 -14.50
N SER A 61 -12.88 2.11 -14.99
CA SER A 61 -12.56 3.53 -14.81
C SER A 61 -12.41 3.97 -13.36
N PHE A 62 -11.87 3.10 -12.49
CA PHE A 62 -11.53 3.48 -11.14
C PHE A 62 -10.25 4.33 -11.10
N THR A 63 -10.21 5.29 -10.19
CA THR A 63 -8.99 5.89 -9.70
C THR A 63 -8.39 4.95 -8.65
N TYR A 64 -7.12 4.58 -8.81
CA TYR A 64 -6.39 3.72 -7.88
C TYR A 64 -5.53 4.56 -6.93
N ILE A 65 -5.70 4.32 -5.65
CA ILE A 65 -4.89 4.93 -4.58
C ILE A 65 -4.11 3.82 -3.89
N GLU A 66 -2.78 3.87 -4.01
CA GLU A 66 -1.88 3.02 -3.22
C GLU A 66 -1.60 3.69 -1.89
N LEU A 67 -2.08 3.10 -0.79
CA LEU A 67 -2.07 3.72 0.53
C LEU A 67 -0.78 3.42 1.33
N GLY A 68 0.32 3.13 0.66
CA GLY A 68 1.64 2.87 1.24
C GLY A 68 2.00 1.38 1.34
N ASP A 69 3.28 1.13 1.63
CA ASP A 69 3.89 -0.20 1.66
C ASP A 69 3.59 -1.00 0.37
N GLY A 70 3.59 -0.29 -0.76
CA GLY A 70 3.43 -0.89 -2.08
C GLY A 70 4.63 -1.73 -2.47
N ASP A 71 5.85 -1.28 -2.14
CA ASP A 71 7.10 -1.94 -2.49
C ASP A 71 7.97 -2.21 -1.26
N GLU A 72 8.56 -3.42 -1.21
CA GLU A 72 9.39 -3.87 -0.10
C GLU A 72 10.82 -3.35 -0.21
N LEU A 73 11.02 -2.08 0.15
CA LEU A 73 12.31 -1.39 0.08
C LEU A 73 13.12 -1.44 1.38
N TRP A 74 12.62 -2.07 2.43
CA TRP A 74 13.43 -2.41 3.59
C TRP A 74 14.35 -3.59 3.31
N GLU A 75 13.83 -4.64 2.67
CA GLU A 75 14.59 -5.84 2.32
C GLU A 75 15.38 -5.66 1.02
N ASN A 76 14.80 -4.96 0.06
CA ASN A 76 15.33 -4.84 -1.28
C ASN A 76 15.97 -3.46 -1.50
N ARG A 77 17.13 -3.45 -2.16
CA ARG A 77 17.88 -2.20 -2.39
C ARG A 77 17.56 -1.55 -3.73
N CYS A 78 17.03 -2.34 -4.65
CA CYS A 78 16.90 -1.93 -6.04
C CYS A 78 15.43 -1.97 -6.47
N MET A 79 14.82 -0.80 -6.66
CA MET A 79 13.48 -0.66 -7.19
C MET A 79 13.34 -1.29 -8.58
N HIS A 80 14.39 -1.22 -9.38
CA HIS A 80 14.45 -1.77 -10.72
C HIS A 80 14.15 -3.28 -10.76
N THR A 81 14.74 -4.06 -9.84
CA THR A 81 14.48 -5.51 -9.76
C THR A 81 13.03 -5.80 -9.38
N ILE A 82 12.44 -4.98 -8.51
CA ILE A 82 11.02 -5.10 -8.16
C ILE A 82 10.16 -4.84 -9.41
N VAL A 83 10.46 -3.77 -10.16
CA VAL A 83 9.75 -3.43 -11.42
C VAL A 83 9.85 -4.56 -12.43
N GLN A 84 11.05 -5.16 -12.62
CA GLN A 84 11.22 -6.30 -13.52
C GLN A 84 10.41 -7.51 -13.11
N THR A 85 10.42 -7.85 -11.82
CA THR A 85 9.67 -8.99 -11.27
C THR A 85 8.17 -8.82 -11.49
N HIS A 86 7.65 -7.61 -11.30
CA HIS A 86 6.24 -7.30 -11.36
C HIS A 86 5.89 -6.40 -12.56
N GLU A 87 6.60 -6.56 -13.69
CA GLU A 87 6.51 -5.67 -14.85
C GLU A 87 5.07 -5.41 -15.32
N ARG A 88 4.23 -6.46 -15.39
CA ARG A 88 2.85 -6.30 -15.83
C ARG A 88 2.04 -5.38 -14.92
N ILE A 89 2.27 -5.45 -13.62
CA ILE A 89 1.62 -4.58 -12.62
C ILE A 89 2.10 -3.14 -12.81
N PHE A 90 3.43 -2.93 -12.96
CA PHE A 90 3.96 -1.58 -13.18
C PHE A 90 3.52 -0.96 -14.50
N ARG A 91 3.31 -1.74 -15.55
CA ARG A 91 2.70 -1.26 -16.81
C ARG A 91 1.24 -0.83 -16.62
N LEU A 92 0.47 -1.52 -15.76
CA LEU A 92 -0.89 -1.10 -15.41
C LEU A 92 -0.87 0.18 -14.57
N LEU A 93 0.03 0.29 -13.60
CA LEU A 93 0.20 1.50 -12.79
C LEU A 93 0.62 2.71 -13.66
N ASP A 94 1.55 2.53 -14.60
CA ASP A 94 1.93 3.56 -15.57
C ASP A 94 0.73 4.01 -16.42
N ARG A 95 -0.08 3.06 -16.89
CA ARG A 95 -1.31 3.38 -17.64
C ARG A 95 -2.27 4.23 -16.82
N LEU A 96 -2.52 3.85 -15.56
CA LEU A 96 -3.36 4.62 -14.64
C LEU A 96 -2.78 6.01 -14.39
N TYR A 97 -1.45 6.11 -14.22
CA TYR A 97 -0.74 7.37 -14.05
C TYR A 97 -0.93 8.30 -15.25
N ARG A 98 -0.69 7.81 -16.47
CA ARG A 98 -0.88 8.59 -17.72
C ARG A 98 -2.31 9.07 -17.91
N GLN A 99 -3.27 8.38 -17.32
CA GLN A 99 -4.70 8.77 -17.35
C GLN A 99 -5.10 9.68 -16.17
N GLY A 100 -4.17 10.07 -15.30
CA GLY A 100 -4.46 10.87 -14.10
C GLY A 100 -5.24 10.13 -13.03
N ARG A 101 -5.24 8.79 -13.06
CA ARG A 101 -6.01 7.92 -12.17
C ARG A 101 -5.15 7.13 -11.18
N LEU A 102 -3.91 7.55 -10.93
CA LEU A 102 -3.00 6.96 -9.96
C LEU A 102 -2.58 7.98 -8.92
N TYR A 103 -2.78 7.64 -7.65
CA TYR A 103 -2.25 8.37 -6.50
C TYR A 103 -1.47 7.41 -5.62
N MET A 104 -0.33 7.86 -5.09
CA MET A 104 0.54 7.00 -4.31
C MET A 104 0.96 7.68 -3.00
N LEU A 105 0.70 7.01 -1.90
CA LEU A 105 1.21 7.37 -0.59
C LEU A 105 2.38 6.47 -0.24
N CYS A 106 3.26 6.92 0.65
CA CYS A 106 4.29 6.05 1.20
C CYS A 106 3.89 5.49 2.55
N GLY A 107 4.27 4.24 2.76
CA GLY A 107 4.31 3.62 4.07
C GLY A 107 5.71 3.67 4.67
N ASN A 108 5.96 2.87 5.71
CA ASN A 108 7.29 2.81 6.31
C ASN A 108 8.29 1.99 5.47
N HIS A 109 7.84 0.94 4.78
CA HIS A 109 8.72 0.11 3.95
C HIS A 109 9.18 0.81 2.68
N ASP A 110 8.41 1.73 2.16
CA ASP A 110 8.71 2.44 0.93
C ASP A 110 8.83 3.98 1.08
N ILE A 111 9.03 4.47 2.30
CA ILE A 111 9.23 5.90 2.60
C ILE A 111 10.39 6.54 1.81
N VAL A 112 11.31 5.73 1.34
CA VAL A 112 12.43 6.20 0.51
C VAL A 112 11.97 6.74 -0.85
N LYS A 113 10.77 6.41 -1.31
CA LYS A 113 10.16 6.96 -2.53
C LYS A 113 10.01 8.49 -2.48
N MET A 114 9.91 9.07 -1.28
CA MET A 114 9.83 10.52 -1.10
C MET A 114 11.17 11.25 -1.29
N ARG A 115 12.28 10.54 -1.44
CA ARG A 115 13.59 11.17 -1.59
C ARG A 115 13.76 11.77 -2.99
N PRO A 116 14.35 12.97 -3.09
CA PRO A 116 14.68 13.54 -4.39
C PRO A 116 15.55 12.58 -5.22
N GLY A 117 15.13 12.35 -6.47
CA GLY A 117 15.86 11.49 -7.41
C GLY A 117 15.64 9.99 -7.23
N PHE A 118 14.65 9.56 -6.44
CA PHE A 118 14.18 8.17 -6.46
C PHE A 118 13.57 7.87 -7.86
N PRO A 119 13.76 6.65 -8.45
CA PRO A 119 14.47 5.49 -7.92
C PRO A 119 15.98 5.41 -8.28
N GLY A 120 16.52 6.39 -9.01
CA GLY A 120 17.84 6.28 -9.63
C GLY A 120 19.05 6.25 -8.68
N ARG A 121 18.90 6.69 -7.41
CA ARG A 121 20.00 6.75 -6.44
C ARG A 121 20.10 5.53 -5.51
N ASP A 122 19.05 4.72 -5.41
CA ASP A 122 19.02 3.58 -4.48
C ASP A 122 19.43 2.24 -5.12
N CYS A 123 19.68 2.21 -6.43
CA CYS A 123 20.42 1.12 -7.07
C CYS A 123 21.93 1.38 -6.91
N PRO A 124 22.68 0.55 -6.17
CA PRO A 124 24.13 0.61 -6.27
C PRO A 124 24.45 0.34 -7.75
N SER A 125 25.08 1.32 -8.41
CA SER A 125 25.77 1.02 -9.67
C SER A 125 26.58 -0.25 -9.44
N ALA A 126 26.61 -1.15 -10.40
CA ALA A 126 27.45 -2.34 -10.36
C ALA A 126 28.93 -1.95 -10.26
N SER A 127 29.32 -1.38 -9.12
CA SER A 127 30.71 -1.32 -8.72
C SER A 127 31.05 -2.75 -8.32
N ALA A 128 31.82 -3.40 -9.17
CA ALA A 128 32.40 -4.71 -8.93
C ALA A 128 32.87 -4.79 -7.47
N SER A 129 32.55 -5.92 -6.83
CA SER A 129 33.21 -6.31 -5.60
C SER A 129 34.74 -6.23 -5.83
N PRO A 130 35.55 -5.92 -4.79
CA PRO A 130 37.00 -5.84 -4.94
C PRO A 130 37.66 -7.07 -5.55
N ASP A 131 36.93 -8.20 -5.62
CA ASP A 131 37.35 -9.49 -6.19
C ASP A 131 36.86 -9.73 -7.64
N GLY A 132 36.23 -8.73 -8.29
CA GLY A 132 35.76 -8.84 -9.67
C GLY A 132 34.51 -9.69 -9.89
N SER A 133 33.88 -10.21 -8.81
CA SER A 133 32.64 -10.96 -8.93
C SER A 133 31.45 -10.01 -9.10
N PRO A 134 30.46 -10.31 -9.98
CA PRO A 134 29.26 -9.49 -10.10
C PRO A 134 28.52 -9.52 -8.76
N ALA A 135 28.18 -8.33 -8.22
CA ALA A 135 27.36 -8.22 -7.02
C ALA A 135 26.06 -8.99 -7.26
N MET A 136 25.89 -10.10 -6.51
CA MET A 136 24.69 -10.94 -6.62
C MET A 136 23.46 -10.06 -6.38
N GLY A 137 22.68 -9.79 -7.44
CA GLY A 137 21.31 -9.28 -7.29
C GLY A 137 20.92 -8.01 -8.04
N CYS A 138 21.78 -7.34 -8.78
CA CYS A 138 21.35 -6.23 -9.61
C CYS A 138 21.81 -6.44 -11.06
N PRO A 139 20.93 -6.76 -12.01
CA PRO A 139 21.29 -6.80 -13.42
C PRO A 139 21.71 -5.40 -13.90
N PRO A 140 22.58 -5.30 -14.93
CA PRO A 140 23.01 -4.01 -15.45
C PRO A 140 21.80 -3.17 -15.90
N VAL A 141 21.86 -1.89 -15.60
CA VAL A 141 20.80 -0.88 -15.84
C VAL A 141 20.31 -0.80 -17.30
N SER A 142 21.02 -1.44 -18.23
CA SER A 142 20.72 -1.43 -19.68
C SER A 142 19.60 -2.36 -20.12
N ALA A 143 19.01 -3.15 -19.24
CA ALA A 143 18.05 -4.20 -19.60
C ALA A 143 16.58 -3.89 -19.30
N VAL A 144 16.25 -2.71 -18.75
CA VAL A 144 14.84 -2.31 -18.55
C VAL A 144 14.41 -1.43 -19.70
N PRO A 145 13.28 -1.74 -20.33
CA PRO A 145 12.62 -0.74 -21.17
C PRO A 145 12.44 0.52 -20.33
N ASP A 146 13.00 1.62 -20.76
CA ASP A 146 13.03 2.95 -20.12
C ASP A 146 11.65 3.44 -19.66
N ASP A 147 10.59 2.76 -20.09
CA ASP A 147 9.21 3.15 -20.01
C ASP A 147 8.50 2.76 -18.69
N ALA A 148 8.77 1.56 -18.14
CA ALA A 148 8.02 1.11 -16.94
C ALA A 148 8.46 1.77 -15.62
N SER A 149 9.66 2.35 -15.55
CA SER A 149 10.18 3.05 -14.37
C SER A 149 10.12 4.58 -14.48
N ALA A 150 9.93 5.10 -15.70
CA ALA A 150 9.96 6.54 -15.95
C ALA A 150 8.87 7.29 -15.16
N PHE A 151 7.66 6.72 -15.06
CA PHE A 151 6.56 7.33 -14.32
C PHE A 151 6.86 7.47 -12.82
N LEU A 152 7.62 6.53 -12.23
CA LEU A 152 7.97 6.58 -10.81
C LEU A 152 8.81 7.81 -10.44
N ARG A 153 9.55 8.37 -11.39
CA ARG A 153 10.33 9.61 -11.18
C ARG A 153 9.44 10.86 -11.18
N SER A 154 8.31 10.77 -11.86
CA SER A 154 7.39 11.90 -12.07
C SER A 154 6.17 11.83 -11.15
N LEU A 155 5.88 10.66 -10.57
CA LEU A 155 4.73 10.45 -9.71
C LEU A 155 4.96 11.09 -8.35
N PRO A 156 4.13 12.07 -7.94
CA PRO A 156 4.22 12.64 -6.60
C PRO A 156 3.80 11.59 -5.57
N VAL A 157 4.70 11.32 -4.61
CA VAL A 157 4.43 10.43 -3.47
C VAL A 157 4.24 11.29 -2.22
N THR A 158 3.14 11.07 -1.49
CA THR A 158 2.78 11.85 -0.30
C THR A 158 2.64 10.95 0.93
N GLN A 159 2.56 11.53 2.13
CA GLN A 159 2.28 10.75 3.36
C GLN A 159 0.80 10.72 3.71
N GLY A 160 0.01 11.61 3.12
CA GLY A 160 -1.42 11.69 3.32
C GLY A 160 -2.13 12.28 2.12
N LEU A 161 -3.41 11.98 2.02
CA LEU A 161 -4.32 12.47 0.98
C LEU A 161 -5.68 12.72 1.63
N ILE A 162 -6.39 13.75 1.19
CA ILE A 162 -7.77 14.00 1.61
C ILE A 162 -8.65 13.81 0.38
N LEU A 163 -9.63 12.91 0.46
CA LEU A 163 -10.70 12.84 -0.51
C LEU A 163 -11.84 13.74 -0.04
N GLU A 164 -12.33 14.63 -0.89
CA GLU A 164 -13.44 15.53 -0.57
C GLU A 164 -14.59 15.34 -1.55
N HIS A 165 -15.74 14.93 -1.04
CA HIS A 165 -16.94 14.81 -1.85
C HIS A 165 -17.51 16.20 -2.15
N THR A 166 -17.55 16.57 -3.42
CA THR A 166 -17.84 17.94 -3.86
C THR A 166 -19.22 18.45 -3.50
N ARG A 167 -20.21 17.56 -3.39
CA ARG A 167 -21.60 17.92 -3.09
C ARG A 167 -21.89 18.01 -1.59
N SER A 168 -21.41 17.01 -0.81
CA SER A 168 -21.70 16.96 0.64
C SER A 168 -20.61 17.63 1.48
N GLY A 169 -19.43 17.91 0.93
CA GLY A 169 -18.28 18.38 1.68
C GLY A 169 -17.66 17.34 2.64
N ILE A 170 -18.11 16.10 2.58
CA ILE A 170 -17.57 15.01 3.41
C ILE A 170 -16.14 14.73 2.99
N ARG A 171 -15.26 14.59 4.01
CA ARG A 171 -13.84 14.31 3.81
C ARG A 171 -13.45 12.97 4.39
N LEU A 172 -12.70 12.18 3.59
CA LEU A 172 -11.98 11.01 4.06
C LEU A 172 -10.49 11.36 4.13
N TYR A 173 -9.87 11.04 5.26
CA TYR A 173 -8.46 11.33 5.54
C TYR A 173 -7.65 10.05 5.38
N LEU A 174 -6.79 10.00 4.38
CA LEU A 174 -6.03 8.82 3.99
C LEU A 174 -4.57 8.95 4.45
N THR A 175 -4.06 7.94 5.15
CA THR A 175 -2.64 7.81 5.50
C THR A 175 -2.30 6.35 5.68
N HIS A 176 -1.05 5.96 5.51
CA HIS A 176 -0.68 4.55 5.70
C HIS A 176 -0.91 4.06 7.14
N GLY A 177 -0.68 4.90 8.16
CA GLY A 177 -0.96 4.55 9.56
C GLY A 177 0.28 4.18 10.39
N HIS A 178 1.47 4.08 9.79
CA HIS A 178 2.73 3.79 10.50
C HIS A 178 3.11 4.85 11.53
N GLN A 179 2.57 6.06 11.43
CA GLN A 179 2.80 7.17 12.34
C GLN A 179 2.36 6.86 13.78
N ALA A 180 1.48 5.88 13.98
CA ALA A 180 1.07 5.42 15.31
C ALA A 180 2.10 4.48 15.98
N SER A 181 3.18 4.09 15.28
CA SER A 181 4.23 3.21 15.79
C SER A 181 5.58 3.94 15.81
N LEU A 182 6.18 4.10 16.98
CA LEU A 182 7.50 4.75 17.14
C LEU A 182 8.60 4.07 16.31
N ILE A 183 8.62 2.74 16.25
CA ILE A 183 9.64 1.99 15.52
C ILE A 183 9.52 2.20 14.02
N ASN A 184 8.29 2.27 13.51
CA ASN A 184 8.04 2.39 12.07
C ASN A 184 8.06 3.85 11.58
N ASP A 185 7.83 4.80 12.46
CA ASP A 185 7.82 6.22 12.14
C ASP A 185 9.20 6.88 12.40
N GLU A 186 9.68 6.85 13.63
CA GLU A 186 10.92 7.57 14.01
C GLU A 186 12.18 6.73 13.85
N LEU A 187 12.10 5.43 14.14
CA LEU A 187 13.22 4.49 14.09
C LEU A 187 13.22 3.61 12.81
N TRP A 188 12.50 4.00 11.76
CA TRP A 188 12.40 3.21 10.53
C TRP A 188 13.77 2.85 9.91
N ARG A 189 14.79 3.71 10.08
CA ARG A 189 16.16 3.42 9.60
C ARG A 189 16.79 2.24 10.34
N LEU A 190 16.56 2.14 11.65
CA LEU A 190 17.03 1.03 12.47
C LEU A 190 16.22 -0.23 12.14
N GLY A 191 14.90 -0.13 12.01
CA GLY A 191 14.02 -1.22 11.56
C GLY A 191 14.47 -1.79 10.22
N ARG A 192 14.68 -0.92 9.23
CA ARG A 192 15.21 -1.28 7.90
C ARG A 192 16.58 -1.99 7.98
N PHE A 193 17.49 -1.50 8.83
CA PHE A 193 18.79 -2.12 9.01
C PHE A 193 18.66 -3.55 9.56
N LEU A 194 17.86 -3.74 10.61
CA LEU A 194 17.64 -5.04 11.23
C LEU A 194 16.96 -6.03 10.27
N VAL A 195 15.92 -5.61 9.56
CA VAL A 195 15.23 -6.44 8.57
C VAL A 195 16.21 -6.88 7.47
N ARG A 196 16.99 -5.97 6.94
CA ARG A 196 17.89 -6.23 5.82
C ARG A 196 19.09 -7.11 6.18
N HIS A 197 19.68 -6.89 7.35
CA HIS A 197 20.95 -7.53 7.72
C HIS A 197 20.80 -8.70 8.68
N VAL A 198 19.65 -8.84 9.34
CA VAL A 198 19.39 -9.92 10.30
C VAL A 198 18.28 -10.84 9.79
N TRP A 199 17.09 -10.30 9.51
CA TRP A 199 15.91 -11.12 9.18
C TRP A 199 15.98 -11.74 7.79
N LYS A 200 16.26 -10.97 6.74
CA LYS A 200 16.32 -11.48 5.36
C LYS A 200 17.33 -12.63 5.19
N PRO A 201 18.56 -12.59 5.71
CA PRO A 201 19.47 -13.73 5.69
C PRO A 201 18.92 -14.97 6.41
N LEU A 202 18.22 -14.80 7.54
CA LEU A 202 17.60 -15.89 8.29
C LEU A 202 16.46 -16.55 7.52
N GLU A 203 15.64 -15.78 6.84
CA GLU A 203 14.57 -16.29 5.96
C GLU A 203 15.10 -17.07 4.77
N ILE A 204 16.20 -16.62 4.16
CA ILE A 204 16.84 -17.30 3.02
C ILE A 204 17.36 -18.68 3.44
N ILE A 205 17.87 -18.86 4.66
CA ILE A 205 18.32 -20.17 5.18
C ILE A 205 17.18 -21.01 5.75
N GLY A 206 15.92 -20.61 5.56
CA GLY A 206 14.74 -21.37 5.95
C GLY A 206 14.25 -21.13 7.37
N LEU A 207 14.90 -20.27 8.14
CA LEU A 207 14.39 -19.80 9.42
C LEU A 207 13.32 -18.75 9.14
N LYS A 208 12.12 -19.21 8.79
CA LYS A 208 10.97 -18.30 8.68
C LYS A 208 10.72 -17.73 10.07
N ALA A 209 10.74 -16.41 10.17
CA ALA A 209 10.18 -15.76 11.35
C ALA A 209 8.78 -16.32 11.57
N PRO A 210 8.41 -16.70 12.82
CA PRO A 210 7.05 -17.17 13.07
C PRO A 210 6.10 -16.08 12.62
N ALA A 211 5.41 -16.34 11.49
CA ALA A 211 4.51 -15.43 10.80
C ALA A 211 5.17 -14.05 10.45
N ALA A 212 6.06 -14.04 9.48
CA ALA A 212 6.27 -12.83 8.71
C ALA A 212 4.97 -12.59 7.91
N PRO A 213 4.32 -11.49 8.03
CA PRO A 213 4.46 -10.28 8.81
C PRO A 213 3.40 -10.14 9.90
N ALA A 214 3.07 -11.23 10.61
CA ALA A 214 2.20 -11.13 11.77
C ALA A 214 2.95 -10.35 12.85
N ARG A 215 2.83 -9.03 12.81
CA ARG A 215 3.09 -8.21 13.98
C ARG A 215 2.35 -8.84 15.15
N PRO A 216 2.95 -8.87 16.33
CA PRO A 216 2.22 -9.33 17.50
C PRO A 216 0.84 -8.68 17.48
N VAL A 217 -0.21 -9.46 17.47
CA VAL A 217 -1.62 -9.00 17.40
C VAL A 217 -1.86 -7.79 18.31
N ARG A 218 -1.23 -7.79 19.49
CA ARG A 218 -1.29 -6.66 20.45
C ARG A 218 -0.75 -5.34 19.90
N LEU A 219 0.30 -5.34 19.08
CA LEU A 219 0.86 -4.11 18.52
C LEU A 219 -0.05 -3.54 17.44
N ALA A 220 -0.61 -4.39 16.59
CA ALA A 220 -1.62 -3.99 15.61
C ALA A 220 -2.84 -3.38 16.30
N GLU A 221 -3.35 -4.03 17.35
CA GLU A 221 -4.48 -3.53 18.14
C GLU A 221 -4.19 -2.18 18.82
N GLN A 222 -2.98 -1.99 19.33
CA GLN A 222 -2.59 -0.69 19.90
C GLN A 222 -2.55 0.41 18.84
N THR A 223 -2.04 0.11 17.65
CA THR A 223 -2.01 1.03 16.50
C THR A 223 -3.44 1.39 16.08
N GLU A 224 -4.31 0.39 15.91
CA GLU A 224 -5.71 0.59 15.55
C GLU A 224 -6.46 1.43 16.59
N LYS A 225 -6.28 1.12 17.88
CA LYS A 225 -6.88 1.90 18.99
C LYS A 225 -6.43 3.36 18.96
N ALA A 226 -5.14 3.61 18.72
CA ALA A 226 -4.61 4.97 18.67
C ALA A 226 -5.15 5.76 17.46
N LEU A 227 -5.22 5.14 16.28
CA LEU A 227 -5.80 5.73 15.07
C LEU A 227 -7.30 5.97 15.23
N CYS A 228 -8.00 5.01 15.84
CA CYS A 228 -9.42 5.12 16.16
C CYS A 228 -9.69 6.29 17.13
N ALA A 229 -8.92 6.39 18.21
CA ALA A 229 -9.05 7.50 19.15
C ALA A 229 -8.83 8.87 18.47
N TYR A 230 -7.85 8.95 17.57
CA TYR A 230 -7.61 10.15 16.76
C TYR A 230 -8.81 10.48 15.87
N ALA A 231 -9.30 9.50 15.09
CA ALA A 231 -10.44 9.67 14.19
C ALA A 231 -11.67 10.17 14.93
N GLY A 232 -12.01 9.53 16.05
CA GLY A 232 -13.14 9.93 16.90
C GLY A 232 -12.97 11.32 17.52
N SER A 233 -11.75 11.64 18.03
CA SER A 233 -11.49 12.95 18.66
C SER A 233 -11.56 14.13 17.69
N ARG A 234 -11.40 13.90 16.40
CA ARG A 234 -11.44 14.90 15.33
C ARG A 234 -12.69 14.83 14.48
N ASN A 235 -13.60 13.89 14.76
CA ASN A 235 -14.78 13.60 13.93
C ASN A 235 -14.41 13.44 12.44
N ARG A 236 -13.37 12.61 12.15
CA ARG A 236 -12.81 12.40 10.82
C ARG A 236 -13.01 10.96 10.37
N LEU A 237 -13.49 10.75 9.16
CA LEU A 237 -13.40 9.44 8.52
C LEU A 237 -11.93 9.18 8.17
N LEU A 238 -11.29 8.28 8.90
CA LEU A 238 -9.87 7.94 8.71
C LEU A 238 -9.75 6.61 7.99
N VAL A 239 -8.98 6.58 6.91
CA VAL A 239 -8.62 5.38 6.15
C VAL A 239 -7.14 5.11 6.34
N ALA A 240 -6.79 3.90 6.75
CA ALA A 240 -5.40 3.48 6.90
C ALA A 240 -5.18 2.04 6.42
N GLY A 241 -3.92 1.63 6.26
CA GLY A 241 -3.42 0.28 6.04
C GLY A 241 -2.58 -0.20 7.23
N HIS A 242 -1.35 -0.68 6.96
CA HIS A 242 -0.28 -0.93 7.90
C HIS A 242 -0.49 -2.07 8.89
N THR A 243 -1.69 -2.29 9.40
CA THR A 243 -1.94 -3.38 10.35
C THR A 243 -2.29 -4.69 9.67
N HIS A 244 -2.51 -4.68 8.36
CA HIS A 244 -2.92 -5.81 7.53
C HIS A 244 -4.25 -6.45 7.97
N ARG A 245 -5.06 -5.71 8.72
CA ARG A 245 -6.33 -6.17 9.30
C ARG A 245 -7.46 -5.31 8.76
N PRO A 246 -8.25 -5.82 7.81
CA PRO A 246 -9.33 -5.04 7.23
C PRO A 246 -10.35 -4.63 8.30
N ALA A 247 -10.78 -3.38 8.27
CA ALA A 247 -11.77 -2.84 9.20
C ALA A 247 -12.80 -1.99 8.45
N PHE A 248 -14.07 -2.28 8.75
CA PHE A 248 -15.20 -1.56 8.19
C PHE A 248 -16.19 -1.22 9.31
N PRO A 249 -16.12 0.00 9.88
CA PRO A 249 -16.91 0.36 11.07
C PRO A 249 -18.41 0.45 10.77
N ALA A 250 -19.25 0.20 11.79
CA ALA A 250 -20.65 0.57 11.74
C ALA A 250 -20.81 2.09 11.99
N PRO A 251 -21.86 2.76 11.45
CA PRO A 251 -22.21 4.10 11.83
C PRO A 251 -22.38 4.22 13.35
N GLY A 252 -21.97 5.35 13.93
CA GLY A 252 -21.97 5.55 15.37
C GLY A 252 -20.83 4.88 16.14
N SER A 253 -20.05 4.03 15.48
CA SER A 253 -18.78 3.52 16.02
C SER A 253 -17.59 4.42 15.61
N CYS A 254 -16.39 4.01 16.00
CA CYS A 254 -15.20 4.76 15.62
C CYS A 254 -15.04 4.83 14.08
N PRO A 255 -14.93 6.03 13.49
CA PRO A 255 -14.90 6.22 12.03
C PRO A 255 -13.51 5.89 11.42
N TYR A 256 -12.98 4.70 11.72
CA TYR A 256 -11.71 4.18 11.26
C TYR A 256 -11.90 3.00 10.31
N PHE A 257 -11.43 3.13 9.09
CA PHE A 257 -11.42 2.11 8.06
C PHE A 257 -10.00 1.60 7.85
N ASN A 258 -9.87 0.31 7.52
CA ASN A 258 -8.62 -0.26 7.08
C ASN A 258 -8.86 -1.14 5.86
N ASP A 259 -8.06 -0.92 4.81
CA ASP A 259 -8.18 -1.64 3.55
C ASP A 259 -7.59 -3.07 3.60
N GLY A 260 -6.91 -3.42 4.69
CA GLY A 260 -6.30 -4.74 4.89
C GLY A 260 -4.93 -4.85 4.27
N CYS A 261 -4.70 -5.80 3.36
CA CYS A 261 -3.44 -5.96 2.65
C CYS A 261 -3.57 -6.83 1.39
N CYS A 262 -2.49 -6.89 0.61
CA CYS A 262 -2.39 -7.68 -0.60
C CYS A 262 -1.51 -8.94 -0.47
N ILE A 263 -1.08 -9.29 0.75
CA ILE A 263 -0.15 -10.41 1.01
C ILE A 263 -0.77 -11.59 1.80
N GLN A 264 -2.05 -11.52 2.14
CA GLN A 264 -2.75 -12.67 2.71
C GLN A 264 -2.83 -13.79 1.66
N PRO A 265 -2.56 -15.06 2.03
CA PRO A 265 -2.57 -16.15 1.06
C PRO A 265 -3.88 -16.23 0.28
N GLN A 266 -3.78 -16.18 -1.06
CA GLN A 266 -4.90 -16.31 -2.00
C GLN A 266 -6.04 -15.29 -1.84
N THR A 267 -5.80 -14.19 -1.12
CA THR A 267 -6.80 -13.14 -0.94
C THR A 267 -6.14 -11.77 -0.85
N ILE A 268 -6.82 -10.77 -1.37
CA ILE A 268 -6.46 -9.36 -1.20
C ILE A 268 -7.71 -8.56 -0.84
N THR A 269 -7.54 -7.49 -0.11
CA THR A 269 -8.64 -6.61 0.29
C THR A 269 -8.44 -5.20 -0.23
N ALA A 270 -9.54 -4.47 -0.35
CA ALA A 270 -9.57 -3.10 -0.85
C ALA A 270 -10.77 -2.35 -0.27
N LEU A 271 -10.66 -1.05 -0.14
CA LEU A 271 -11.81 -0.18 0.04
C LEU A 271 -12.22 0.40 -1.31
N GLU A 272 -13.48 0.27 -1.68
CA GLU A 272 -14.05 0.91 -2.86
C GLU A 272 -14.97 2.05 -2.47
N ILE A 273 -14.86 3.16 -3.20
CA ILE A 273 -15.80 4.28 -3.13
C ILE A 273 -16.47 4.39 -4.50
N ARG A 274 -17.79 4.38 -4.53
CA ARG A 274 -18.62 4.60 -5.72
C ARG A 274 -19.62 5.69 -5.41
N GLY A 275 -19.43 6.85 -6.01
CA GLY A 275 -20.16 8.04 -5.61
C GLY A 275 -20.00 8.30 -4.11
N ASN A 276 -21.09 8.46 -3.41
CA ASN A 276 -21.10 8.71 -1.95
C ASN A 276 -21.15 7.44 -1.07
N ALA A 277 -20.84 6.27 -1.62
CA ALA A 277 -20.87 5.00 -0.88
C ALA A 277 -19.50 4.34 -0.81
N ILE A 278 -19.15 3.80 0.37
CA ILE A 278 -17.93 3.06 0.64
C ILE A 278 -18.24 1.57 0.89
N SER A 279 -17.34 0.69 0.43
CA SER A 279 -17.43 -0.76 0.65
C SER A 279 -16.04 -1.34 0.93
N LEU A 280 -15.97 -2.36 1.77
CA LEU A 280 -14.80 -3.21 1.94
C LEU A 280 -14.97 -4.43 1.04
N ILE A 281 -14.02 -4.67 0.18
CA ILE A 281 -14.05 -5.71 -0.86
C ILE A 281 -12.95 -6.72 -0.60
N ARG A 282 -13.26 -7.98 -0.86
CA ARG A 282 -12.29 -9.07 -0.96
C ARG A 282 -12.24 -9.61 -2.37
N TRP A 283 -11.02 -9.77 -2.88
CA TRP A 283 -10.73 -10.55 -4.07
C TRP A 283 -10.06 -11.87 -3.68
N TYR A 284 -10.43 -12.96 -4.33
CA TYR A 284 -9.86 -14.28 -4.06
C TYR A 284 -9.97 -15.18 -5.30
N THR A 285 -9.21 -16.26 -5.30
CA THR A 285 -9.31 -17.28 -6.34
C THR A 285 -10.38 -18.29 -5.94
N ALA A 286 -11.40 -18.44 -6.78
CA ALA A 286 -12.48 -19.41 -6.61
C ALA A 286 -12.43 -20.51 -7.67
N VAL A 287 -13.06 -21.64 -7.38
CA VAL A 287 -13.22 -22.76 -8.31
C VAL A 287 -14.67 -22.77 -8.77
N SER A 288 -14.89 -22.75 -10.09
CA SER A 288 -16.22 -22.91 -10.68
C SER A 288 -16.73 -24.34 -10.52
N PRO A 289 -18.03 -24.60 -10.69
CA PRO A 289 -18.57 -25.96 -10.72
C PRO A 289 -17.96 -26.89 -11.79
N SER A 290 -17.37 -26.29 -12.84
CA SER A 290 -16.63 -27.03 -13.88
C SER A 290 -15.18 -27.32 -13.54
N GLY A 291 -14.68 -26.91 -12.34
CA GLY A 291 -13.28 -27.05 -11.91
C GLY A 291 -12.35 -25.95 -12.40
N ALA A 292 -12.84 -24.94 -13.13
CA ALA A 292 -12.01 -23.84 -13.59
C ALA A 292 -11.74 -22.82 -12.49
N LEU A 293 -10.49 -22.39 -12.35
CA LEU A 293 -10.10 -21.29 -11.47
C LEU A 293 -10.54 -19.96 -12.09
N HIS A 294 -11.09 -19.09 -11.25
CA HIS A 294 -11.44 -17.72 -11.64
C HIS A 294 -11.25 -16.75 -10.48
N LEU A 295 -11.11 -15.47 -10.80
CA LEU A 295 -11.06 -14.42 -9.81
C LEU A 295 -12.47 -14.06 -9.37
N ALA A 296 -12.71 -14.17 -8.08
CA ALA A 296 -13.97 -13.79 -7.45
C ALA A 296 -13.80 -12.50 -6.65
N ARG A 297 -14.88 -11.72 -6.60
CA ARG A 297 -14.95 -10.46 -5.86
C ARG A 297 -16.22 -10.46 -5.03
N GLU A 298 -16.09 -10.16 -3.74
CA GLU A 298 -17.23 -10.06 -2.84
C GLU A 298 -17.10 -8.86 -1.90
N ALA A 299 -18.21 -8.36 -1.38
CA ALA A 299 -18.23 -7.33 -0.34
C ALA A 299 -18.17 -7.99 1.04
N LEU A 300 -17.17 -7.62 1.83
CA LEU A 300 -17.08 -7.97 3.25
C LEU A 300 -17.86 -6.98 4.11
N GLY A 301 -18.05 -5.74 3.61
CA GLY A 301 -18.81 -4.69 4.28
C GLY A 301 -19.31 -3.65 3.29
N GLY A 302 -20.47 -3.07 3.56
CA GLY A 302 -21.10 -2.09 2.68
C GLY A 302 -21.89 -2.72 1.52
N PRO A 303 -22.30 -1.92 0.50
CA PRO A 303 -22.06 -0.48 0.39
C PRO A 303 -22.76 0.31 1.50
N ARG A 304 -22.11 1.36 1.99
CA ARG A 304 -22.64 2.24 3.03
C ARG A 304 -22.42 3.70 2.63
N ASN A 305 -23.45 4.52 2.78
CA ASN A 305 -23.36 5.93 2.45
C ASN A 305 -22.47 6.65 3.48
N LEU A 306 -21.57 7.49 3.00
CA LEU A 306 -20.62 8.23 3.86
C LEU A 306 -21.34 9.17 4.85
N GLU A 307 -22.51 9.68 4.49
CA GLU A 307 -23.31 10.56 5.37
C GLU A 307 -23.80 9.85 6.65
N GLU A 308 -23.94 8.51 6.60
CA GLU A 308 -24.40 7.74 7.75
C GLU A 308 -23.43 7.80 8.95
N TYR A 309 -22.16 8.13 8.71
CA TYR A 309 -21.14 8.25 9.74
C TYR A 309 -21.17 9.58 10.51
N PHE A 310 -21.98 10.54 10.07
CA PHE A 310 -22.13 11.87 10.67
C PHE A 310 -23.54 12.11 11.28
N ARG A 311 -24.37 11.08 11.31
CA ARG A 311 -25.72 11.11 11.89
C ARG A 311 -25.74 10.69 13.35
#